data_739f2d219ab3e81e469104e44b658972
#
_entry.id   739f2d219ab3e81e469104e44b658972
#
_cell.length_a   1.000
_cell.length_b   1.000
_cell.length_c   1.000
_cell.angle_alpha   90.00
_cell.angle_beta   90.00
_cell.angle_gamma   90.00
#
_symmetry.space_group_name_H-M   'P 1'
#
loop_
_entity.id
_entity.type
_entity.pdbx_description
1 polymer ?
#
loop_
_entity_poly.entity_id
_entity_poly.type
_entity_poly.pdbx_seq_one_letter_code
_entity_poly.pdbx_strand_id
1 'polypeptide(L)'
;MTDQPDLYTTAGKIADLRSRFQEAVVDAEAAARTKQHAKGKLTARERLEMLVDPGSFVELDEYVRHRTTAFGMDKSRPYGDSVVTGTGTIHGRNVAVYAQDFSTFGGSLGEVAGDKIIKVMELALRSGIPIIGILDSGGARIQEGVVALGKYGEIFRLNTAASGVIPQISIIMGPAAGGAVYSPALTDFVIMVDKTSQMFVTGPDVIKTVTGEDVGMEELGGAHTHNTRSGVAHYLADDEDDAIDYARGLISYLPDNNLAEIPVYDTPFEFETTDADRSLNTVIPDSPNQPYDIHTVIDGIVDAAEFLEVQPLFAPNIVIGFGRIEGRTVGIIANQPSQMAGTLNIDAGEKASRFVRFCDAFSVPIVTLVDVPGYLPGTDQEWTGVIRRGAKLLYAYAEATVPLVTVILRKAYGGAYIVMGSKQLGADINLAWPTAEIAVMGGQGAVNILYRGEIKRAEEAGEDVAAVRTRLANEYTYNVASPFLAAERGELDGIIEPAQTRVSIAKALRALRNKRASLPAKKHGNIPL
;
A
#
# COMPACT_ATOMS: atom_id res chain seq x y z
N MET A 1 35.96 -16.19 44.55
CA MET A 1 34.61 -16.20 45.14
C MET A 1 33.90 -15.01 44.51
N THR A 2 33.01 -15.22 43.57
CA THR A 2 32.17 -14.17 43.03
C THR A 2 31.18 -13.81 44.14
N ASP A 3 31.28 -12.59 44.66
CA ASP A 3 30.38 -12.04 45.67
C ASP A 3 28.94 -12.06 45.10
N GLN A 4 28.18 -13.10 45.43
CA GLN A 4 26.77 -13.15 45.04
C GLN A 4 26.03 -12.04 45.80
N PRO A 5 25.22 -11.22 45.13
CA PRO A 5 24.51 -10.15 45.77
C PRO A 5 23.58 -10.68 46.88
N ASP A 6 23.61 -10.04 48.05
CA ASP A 6 22.69 -10.39 49.14
C ASP A 6 21.26 -10.04 48.78
N LEU A 7 20.49 -11.00 48.31
CA LEU A 7 19.10 -10.83 47.84
C LEU A 7 18.12 -10.45 48.96
N TYR A 8 18.54 -10.42 50.20
CA TYR A 8 17.72 -9.94 51.30
C TYR A 8 17.76 -8.40 51.47
N THR A 9 18.70 -7.72 50.78
CA THR A 9 18.84 -6.27 50.79
C THR A 9 18.34 -5.65 49.49
N THR A 10 17.85 -4.39 49.51
CA THR A 10 17.47 -3.64 48.30
C THR A 10 18.65 -3.48 47.33
N ALA A 11 19.84 -3.18 47.88
CA ALA A 11 21.07 -3.06 47.08
C ALA A 11 21.43 -4.37 46.35
N GLY A 12 21.29 -5.50 47.02
CA GLY A 12 21.53 -6.83 46.43
C GLY A 12 20.48 -7.16 45.37
N LYS A 13 19.19 -6.83 45.57
CA LYS A 13 18.15 -7.00 44.54
C LYS A 13 18.40 -6.13 43.31
N ILE A 14 18.87 -4.91 43.47
CA ILE A 14 19.25 -4.02 42.36
C ILE A 14 20.47 -4.58 41.63
N ALA A 15 21.45 -5.12 42.35
CA ALA A 15 22.61 -5.77 41.72
C ALA A 15 22.21 -7.03 40.91
N ASP A 16 21.29 -7.85 41.43
CA ASP A 16 20.74 -9.01 40.72
C ASP A 16 19.98 -8.59 39.46
N LEU A 17 19.12 -7.54 39.53
CA LEU A 17 18.45 -6.97 38.36
C LEU A 17 19.45 -6.55 37.28
N ARG A 18 20.50 -5.82 37.65
CA ARG A 18 21.55 -5.39 36.71
C ARG A 18 22.28 -6.57 36.07
N SER A 19 22.57 -7.62 36.85
CA SER A 19 23.18 -8.83 36.33
C SER A 19 22.27 -9.55 35.34
N ARG A 20 20.98 -9.68 35.63
CA ARG A 20 20.01 -10.30 34.72
C ARG A 20 19.80 -9.47 33.47
N PHE A 21 19.77 -8.15 33.58
CA PHE A 21 19.69 -7.27 32.41
C PHE A 21 20.94 -7.40 31.52
N GLN A 22 22.13 -7.48 32.15
CA GLN A 22 23.37 -7.72 31.42
C GLN A 22 23.30 -9.03 30.60
N GLU A 23 22.85 -10.13 31.19
CA GLU A 23 22.67 -11.41 30.51
C GLU A 23 21.57 -11.37 29.45
N ALA A 24 20.39 -10.86 29.82
CA ALA A 24 19.18 -10.94 28.99
C ALA A 24 19.22 -10.01 27.76
N VAL A 25 19.86 -8.85 27.88
CA VAL A 25 19.84 -7.82 26.85
C VAL A 25 21.25 -7.59 26.28
N VAL A 26 22.22 -7.22 27.10
CA VAL A 26 23.52 -6.75 26.60
C VAL A 26 24.36 -7.88 25.99
N ASP A 27 24.53 -8.99 26.72
CA ASP A 27 25.33 -10.12 26.26
C ASP A 27 24.61 -10.86 25.10
N ALA A 28 23.29 -10.99 25.18
CA ALA A 28 22.48 -11.57 24.12
C ALA A 28 22.58 -10.75 22.82
N GLU A 29 22.50 -9.43 22.91
CA GLU A 29 22.66 -8.53 21.77
C GLU A 29 24.07 -8.60 21.17
N ALA A 30 25.12 -8.62 21.97
CA ALA A 30 26.49 -8.77 21.48
C ALA A 30 26.68 -10.10 20.70
N ALA A 31 26.07 -11.19 21.18
CA ALA A 31 26.10 -12.48 20.50
C ALA A 31 25.25 -12.46 19.19
N ALA A 32 24.10 -11.78 19.19
CA ALA A 32 23.26 -11.60 18.02
C ALA A 32 23.99 -10.79 16.94
N ARG A 33 24.62 -9.67 17.30
CA ARG A 33 25.46 -8.84 16.40
C ARG A 33 26.53 -9.65 15.70
N THR A 34 27.28 -10.45 16.45
CA THR A 34 28.31 -11.29 15.87
C THR A 34 27.77 -12.23 14.79
N LYS A 35 26.57 -12.80 15.01
CA LYS A 35 25.94 -13.73 14.06
C LYS A 35 25.32 -13.03 12.86
N GLN A 36 24.65 -11.92 13.07
CA GLN A 36 23.88 -11.23 12.03
C GLN A 36 24.78 -10.36 11.16
N HIS A 37 25.71 -9.60 11.74
CA HIS A 37 26.66 -8.79 10.97
C HIS A 37 27.56 -9.66 10.07
N ALA A 38 27.91 -10.88 10.48
CA ALA A 38 28.62 -11.83 9.61
C ALA A 38 27.82 -12.21 8.33
N LYS A 39 26.50 -11.97 8.32
CA LYS A 39 25.59 -12.18 7.17
C LYS A 39 25.20 -10.86 6.47
N GLY A 40 25.78 -9.74 6.87
CA GLY A 40 25.41 -8.41 6.37
C GLY A 40 24.03 -7.94 6.81
N LYS A 41 23.50 -8.44 7.94
CA LYS A 41 22.17 -8.10 8.47
C LYS A 41 22.29 -7.43 9.83
N LEU A 42 21.33 -6.56 10.16
CA LEU A 42 21.17 -6.00 11.50
C LEU A 42 20.50 -7.00 12.46
N THR A 43 20.64 -6.78 13.76
CA THR A 43 19.91 -7.52 14.79
C THR A 43 18.47 -7.01 14.91
N ALA A 44 17.60 -7.77 15.59
CA ALA A 44 16.24 -7.36 15.87
C ALA A 44 16.19 -6.04 16.66
N ARG A 45 17.08 -5.83 17.64
CA ARG A 45 17.12 -4.58 18.43
C ARG A 45 17.66 -3.41 17.61
N GLU A 46 18.72 -3.59 16.83
CA GLU A 46 19.24 -2.55 15.94
C GLU A 46 18.16 -2.07 14.97
N ARG A 47 17.41 -2.98 14.36
CA ARG A 47 16.30 -2.66 13.47
C ARG A 47 15.20 -1.83 14.17
N LEU A 48 14.83 -2.19 15.41
CA LEU A 48 13.84 -1.44 16.18
C LEU A 48 14.37 -0.07 16.62
N GLU A 49 15.63 0.01 17.07
CA GLU A 49 16.27 1.28 17.45
C GLU A 49 16.39 2.26 16.28
N MET A 50 16.58 1.76 15.04
CA MET A 50 16.57 2.58 13.83
C MET A 50 15.15 2.99 13.40
N LEU A 51 14.18 2.11 13.59
CA LEU A 51 12.79 2.35 13.21
C LEU A 51 12.14 3.47 14.04
N VAL A 52 12.39 3.49 15.35
CA VAL A 52 11.78 4.48 16.26
C VAL A 52 12.71 5.68 16.47
N ASP A 53 12.17 6.74 17.03
CA ASP A 53 12.95 7.94 17.35
C ASP A 53 14.00 7.63 18.42
N PRO A 54 15.20 8.21 18.34
CA PRO A 54 16.29 7.92 19.27
C PRO A 54 15.89 8.02 20.74
N GLY A 55 16.14 6.95 21.50
CA GLY A 55 15.84 6.89 22.93
C GLY A 55 14.37 6.70 23.31
N SER A 56 13.47 6.53 22.32
CA SER A 56 12.05 6.32 22.58
C SER A 56 11.66 4.85 22.76
N PHE A 57 12.52 3.91 22.39
CA PHE A 57 12.21 2.49 22.47
C PHE A 57 12.07 2.01 23.91
N VAL A 58 10.97 1.37 24.23
CA VAL A 58 10.71 0.70 25.51
C VAL A 58 10.43 -0.77 25.23
N GLU A 59 11.42 -1.64 25.53
CA GLU A 59 11.28 -3.08 25.35
C GLU A 59 10.27 -3.66 26.37
N LEU A 60 9.49 -4.63 25.94
CA LEU A 60 8.53 -5.37 26.77
C LEU A 60 8.90 -6.85 26.78
N ASP A 61 8.75 -7.47 27.95
CA ASP A 61 8.94 -8.92 28.15
C ASP A 61 10.36 -9.42 27.81
N GLU A 62 11.40 -8.63 28.10
CA GLU A 62 12.79 -8.97 27.89
C GLU A 62 13.26 -10.18 28.74
N TYR A 63 12.59 -10.49 29.84
CA TYR A 63 12.94 -11.61 30.73
C TYR A 63 12.16 -12.90 30.49
N VAL A 64 11.19 -12.91 29.58
CA VAL A 64 10.42 -14.14 29.32
C VAL A 64 11.28 -15.20 28.62
N ARG A 65 10.93 -16.47 28.83
CA ARG A 65 11.62 -17.62 28.23
C ARG A 65 10.58 -18.65 27.79
N HIS A 66 10.86 -19.38 26.70
CA HIS A 66 9.99 -20.47 26.29
C HIS A 66 9.79 -21.51 27.43
N ARG A 67 8.67 -22.24 27.36
CA ARG A 67 8.26 -23.18 28.41
C ARG A 67 8.46 -24.64 28.01
N THR A 68 8.76 -24.92 26.73
CA THR A 68 8.87 -26.27 26.22
C THR A 68 10.09 -27.00 26.76
N THR A 69 9.94 -28.28 27.08
CA THR A 69 11.00 -29.20 27.49
C THR A 69 11.25 -30.28 26.44
N ALA A 70 10.40 -30.36 25.41
CA ALA A 70 10.50 -31.34 24.34
C ALA A 70 11.79 -31.19 23.55
N PHE A 71 12.32 -32.27 23.02
CA PHE A 71 13.51 -32.32 22.18
C PHE A 71 14.76 -31.67 22.81
N GLY A 72 14.86 -31.64 24.15
CA GLY A 72 16.00 -31.09 24.88
C GLY A 72 16.07 -29.58 24.92
N MET A 73 14.99 -28.86 24.61
CA MET A 73 14.93 -27.40 24.62
C MET A 73 15.06 -26.81 26.03
N ASP A 74 14.77 -27.59 27.08
CA ASP A 74 15.01 -27.22 28.48
C ASP A 74 16.47 -26.87 28.76
N LYS A 75 17.41 -27.36 27.95
CA LYS A 75 18.87 -27.08 28.06
C LYS A 75 19.28 -25.73 27.47
N SER A 76 18.44 -25.11 26.65
CA SER A 76 18.69 -23.81 26.03
C SER A 76 17.45 -22.96 26.12
N ARG A 77 17.42 -22.03 27.07
CA ARG A 77 16.28 -21.16 27.35
C ARG A 77 16.70 -19.70 27.34
N PRO A 78 16.98 -19.14 26.13
CA PRO A 78 17.36 -17.73 26.01
C PRO A 78 16.24 -16.81 26.50
N TYR A 79 16.63 -15.67 27.05
CA TYR A 79 15.71 -14.59 27.39
C TYR A 79 15.10 -13.98 26.14
N GLY A 80 13.90 -13.44 26.25
CA GLY A 80 13.17 -12.79 25.15
C GLY A 80 12.56 -13.75 24.12
N ASP A 81 12.89 -15.06 24.20
CA ASP A 81 12.58 -16.06 23.17
C ASP A 81 13.12 -15.61 21.80
N SER A 82 12.35 -15.71 20.72
CA SER A 82 12.79 -15.37 19.35
C SER A 82 12.17 -14.08 18.81
N VAL A 83 11.74 -13.17 19.69
CA VAL A 83 11.14 -11.89 19.27
C VAL A 83 11.42 -10.80 20.29
N VAL A 84 11.75 -9.61 19.79
CA VAL A 84 11.84 -8.38 20.58
C VAL A 84 10.56 -7.60 20.36
N THR A 85 9.88 -7.16 21.42
CA THR A 85 8.61 -6.43 21.35
C THR A 85 8.67 -5.18 22.21
N GLY A 86 7.96 -4.14 21.84
CA GLY A 86 7.96 -2.90 22.60
C GLY A 86 7.09 -1.80 22.00
N THR A 87 7.30 -0.60 22.51
CA THR A 87 6.71 0.63 22.00
C THR A 87 7.80 1.67 21.78
N GLY A 88 7.53 2.65 20.94
CA GLY A 88 8.40 3.79 20.71
C GLY A 88 7.63 4.92 20.05
N THR A 89 8.35 5.90 19.53
CA THR A 89 7.75 6.97 18.71
C THR A 89 8.39 7.01 17.33
N ILE A 90 7.63 7.44 16.33
CA ILE A 90 8.11 7.80 15.00
C ILE A 90 7.58 9.20 14.71
N HIS A 91 8.47 10.14 14.44
CA HIS A 91 8.12 11.57 14.33
C HIS A 91 7.33 12.09 15.53
N GLY A 92 7.70 11.65 16.75
CA GLY A 92 7.04 12.00 18.00
C GLY A 92 5.69 11.31 18.26
N ARG A 93 5.21 10.43 17.35
CA ARG A 93 3.94 9.72 17.45
C ARG A 93 4.14 8.29 17.92
N ASN A 94 3.29 7.83 18.85
CA ASN A 94 3.41 6.50 19.44
C ASN A 94 3.15 5.40 18.41
N VAL A 95 3.99 4.36 18.47
CA VAL A 95 3.85 3.13 17.68
C VAL A 95 4.12 1.91 18.56
N ALA A 96 3.45 0.81 18.27
CA ALA A 96 3.78 -0.51 18.80
C ALA A 96 4.65 -1.25 17.78
N VAL A 97 5.68 -1.96 18.25
CA VAL A 97 6.67 -2.57 17.37
C VAL A 97 7.04 -3.97 17.85
N TYR A 98 7.36 -4.86 16.89
CA TYR A 98 8.04 -6.12 17.18
C TYR A 98 9.02 -6.49 16.07
N ALA A 99 10.10 -7.20 16.41
CA ALA A 99 11.04 -7.73 15.45
C ALA A 99 11.42 -9.17 15.81
N GLN A 100 11.31 -10.08 14.86
CA GLN A 100 11.74 -11.46 15.04
C GLN A 100 13.25 -11.53 15.03
N ASP A 101 13.81 -12.25 16.01
CA ASP A 101 15.25 -12.43 16.18
C ASP A 101 15.71 -13.76 15.56
N PHE A 102 16.21 -13.68 14.33
CA PHE A 102 16.72 -14.84 13.63
C PHE A 102 17.95 -15.48 14.31
N SER A 103 18.67 -14.75 15.17
CA SER A 103 19.81 -15.27 15.92
C SER A 103 19.41 -16.31 16.97
N THR A 104 18.14 -16.29 17.39
CA THR A 104 17.50 -17.14 18.39
C THR A 104 16.51 -18.09 17.72
N PHE A 105 16.80 -19.38 17.68
CA PHE A 105 15.99 -20.43 17.05
C PHE A 105 15.52 -20.11 15.62
N GLY A 106 16.30 -19.33 14.84
CA GLY A 106 15.95 -18.91 13.49
C GLY A 106 14.70 -18.05 13.42
N GLY A 107 14.41 -17.26 14.45
CA GLY A 107 13.23 -16.41 14.52
C GLY A 107 11.90 -17.18 14.57
N SER A 108 11.93 -18.50 14.80
CA SER A 108 10.75 -19.35 14.73
C SER A 108 9.73 -19.02 15.81
N LEU A 109 8.45 -19.02 15.44
CA LEU A 109 7.34 -18.72 16.35
C LEU A 109 7.03 -19.94 17.23
N GLY A 110 7.32 -19.81 18.54
CA GLY A 110 6.85 -20.70 19.59
C GLY A 110 5.70 -20.09 20.39
N GLU A 111 5.29 -20.77 21.46
CA GLU A 111 4.23 -20.31 22.36
C GLU A 111 4.50 -18.90 22.90
N VAL A 112 5.67 -18.72 23.53
CA VAL A 112 6.03 -17.48 24.23
C VAL A 112 6.31 -16.34 23.27
N ALA A 113 7.00 -16.60 22.16
CA ALA A 113 7.18 -15.61 21.11
C ALA A 113 5.83 -15.14 20.55
N GLY A 114 4.88 -16.06 20.36
CA GLY A 114 3.51 -15.74 19.97
C GLY A 114 2.78 -14.91 21.02
N ASP A 115 2.86 -15.28 22.31
CA ASP A 115 2.28 -14.52 23.43
C ASP A 115 2.78 -13.06 23.44
N LYS A 116 4.08 -12.83 23.19
CA LYS A 116 4.66 -11.49 23.12
C LYS A 116 4.09 -10.67 21.97
N ILE A 117 4.03 -11.24 20.75
CA ILE A 117 3.44 -10.56 19.58
C ILE A 117 1.97 -10.25 19.83
N ILE A 118 1.18 -11.22 20.31
CA ILE A 118 -0.23 -11.04 20.65
C ILE A 118 -0.41 -9.90 21.65
N LYS A 119 0.38 -9.88 22.72
CA LYS A 119 0.33 -8.84 23.76
C LYS A 119 0.57 -7.44 23.18
N VAL A 120 1.59 -7.26 22.34
CA VAL A 120 1.90 -5.94 21.76
C VAL A 120 0.85 -5.53 20.71
N MET A 121 0.27 -6.49 19.96
CA MET A 121 -0.87 -6.22 19.06
C MET A 121 -2.12 -5.78 19.83
N GLU A 122 -2.45 -6.45 20.94
CA GLU A 122 -3.57 -6.06 21.81
C GLU A 122 -3.32 -4.69 22.45
N LEU A 123 -2.07 -4.38 22.83
CA LEU A 123 -1.71 -3.07 23.33
C LEU A 123 -1.94 -2.00 22.27
N ALA A 124 -1.49 -2.22 21.04
CA ALA A 124 -1.70 -1.32 19.91
C ALA A 124 -3.18 -1.04 19.66
N LEU A 125 -4.00 -2.08 19.61
CA LEU A 125 -5.46 -1.97 19.43
C LEU A 125 -6.13 -1.18 20.56
N ARG A 126 -5.78 -1.46 21.83
CA ARG A 126 -6.37 -0.76 22.97
C ARG A 126 -5.92 0.70 23.06
N SER A 127 -4.70 0.98 22.61
CA SER A 127 -4.14 2.32 22.64
C SER A 127 -4.49 3.14 21.41
N GLY A 128 -5.00 2.50 20.33
CA GLY A 128 -5.30 3.15 19.06
C GLY A 128 -4.06 3.71 18.39
N ILE A 129 -2.96 2.94 18.35
CA ILE A 129 -1.68 3.34 17.75
C ILE A 129 -1.26 2.35 16.64
N PRO A 130 -0.51 2.78 15.63
CA PRO A 130 -0.02 1.90 14.58
C PRO A 130 0.83 0.75 15.12
N ILE A 131 0.83 -0.39 14.42
CA ILE A 131 1.72 -1.51 14.70
C ILE A 131 2.62 -1.82 13.52
N ILE A 132 3.92 -1.99 13.80
CA ILE A 132 4.93 -2.33 12.80
C ILE A 132 5.64 -3.61 13.22
N GLY A 133 5.60 -4.62 12.35
CA GLY A 133 6.30 -5.89 12.54
C GLY A 133 7.46 -6.05 11.59
N ILE A 134 8.65 -6.39 12.12
CA ILE A 134 9.82 -6.76 11.33
C ILE A 134 9.95 -8.28 11.36
N LEU A 135 9.86 -8.91 10.17
CA LEU A 135 9.81 -10.36 10.04
C LEU A 135 11.12 -10.91 9.49
N ASP A 136 11.66 -11.90 10.24
CA ASP A 136 12.86 -12.66 9.88
C ASP A 136 12.77 -14.03 10.57
N SER A 137 12.06 -15.00 9.94
CA SER A 137 11.61 -16.21 10.63
C SER A 137 11.58 -17.44 9.75
N GLY A 138 12.04 -18.55 10.28
CA GLY A 138 11.86 -19.87 9.69
C GLY A 138 10.45 -20.45 9.81
N GLY A 139 9.47 -19.70 10.32
CA GLY A 139 8.07 -20.14 10.46
C GLY A 139 7.75 -20.71 11.85
N ALA A 140 6.81 -21.66 11.93
CA ALA A 140 6.40 -22.27 13.19
C ALA A 140 7.53 -23.11 13.82
N ARG A 141 7.73 -22.99 15.13
CA ARG A 141 8.70 -23.80 15.89
C ARG A 141 8.22 -25.26 15.96
N ILE A 142 8.85 -26.11 15.18
CA ILE A 142 8.44 -27.51 15.01
C ILE A 142 8.42 -28.26 16.35
N GLN A 143 9.35 -27.98 17.26
CA GLN A 143 9.45 -28.61 18.57
C GLN A 143 8.24 -28.34 19.48
N GLU A 144 7.47 -27.29 19.22
CA GLU A 144 6.28 -26.91 19.99
C GLU A 144 4.97 -27.36 19.31
N GLY A 145 5.05 -27.90 18.09
CA GLY A 145 3.93 -28.54 17.41
C GLY A 145 2.71 -27.65 17.23
N VAL A 146 1.53 -28.18 17.59
CA VAL A 146 0.25 -27.49 17.40
C VAL A 146 0.12 -26.18 18.19
N VAL A 147 0.84 -26.04 19.29
CA VAL A 147 0.81 -24.80 20.10
C VAL A 147 1.38 -23.62 19.31
N ALA A 148 2.49 -23.83 18.58
CA ALA A 148 3.04 -22.82 17.69
C ALA A 148 2.06 -22.42 16.58
N LEU A 149 1.35 -23.39 15.98
CA LEU A 149 0.31 -23.10 14.99
C LEU A 149 -0.88 -22.33 15.59
N GLY A 150 -1.28 -22.65 16.82
CA GLY A 150 -2.33 -21.93 17.54
C GLY A 150 -2.00 -20.44 17.68
N LYS A 151 -0.73 -20.11 17.95
CA LYS A 151 -0.30 -18.70 18.07
C LYS A 151 -0.38 -17.94 16.74
N TYR A 152 -0.07 -18.56 15.62
CA TYR A 152 -0.34 -17.94 14.31
C TYR A 152 -1.83 -17.64 14.12
N GLY A 153 -2.72 -18.58 14.48
CA GLY A 153 -4.17 -18.36 14.40
C GLY A 153 -4.65 -17.18 15.24
N GLU A 154 -4.11 -17.01 16.45
CA GLU A 154 -4.41 -15.86 17.31
C GLU A 154 -3.89 -14.54 16.70
N ILE A 155 -2.68 -14.53 16.13
CA ILE A 155 -2.11 -13.36 15.42
C ILE A 155 -2.99 -12.98 14.22
N PHE A 156 -3.40 -13.94 13.37
CA PHE A 156 -4.27 -13.68 12.21
C PHE A 156 -5.62 -13.09 12.64
N ARG A 157 -6.22 -13.59 13.74
CA ARG A 157 -7.44 -13.05 14.30
C ARG A 157 -7.25 -11.59 14.73
N LEU A 158 -6.11 -11.26 15.32
CA LEU A 158 -5.80 -9.86 15.71
C LEU A 158 -5.50 -8.97 14.51
N ASN A 159 -4.78 -9.45 13.48
CA ASN A 159 -4.62 -8.69 12.22
C ASN A 159 -5.99 -8.33 11.62
N THR A 160 -6.91 -9.30 11.60
CA THR A 160 -8.27 -9.07 11.09
C THR A 160 -9.04 -8.07 11.96
N ALA A 161 -8.92 -8.15 13.29
CA ALA A 161 -9.55 -7.20 14.20
C ALA A 161 -8.96 -5.79 14.10
N ALA A 162 -7.68 -5.68 13.78
CA ALA A 162 -6.97 -4.41 13.61
C ALA A 162 -7.21 -3.75 12.23
N SER A 163 -7.64 -4.54 11.25
CA SER A 163 -7.86 -4.07 9.87
C SER A 163 -8.88 -2.93 9.82
N GLY A 164 -8.46 -1.79 9.29
CA GLY A 164 -9.26 -0.56 9.25
C GLY A 164 -9.49 0.11 10.61
N VAL A 165 -8.79 -0.33 11.67
CA VAL A 165 -8.83 0.26 13.01
C VAL A 165 -7.54 0.99 13.34
N ILE A 166 -6.40 0.32 13.17
CA ILE A 166 -5.06 0.89 13.31
C ILE A 166 -4.22 0.52 12.09
N PRO A 167 -3.32 1.38 11.62
CA PRO A 167 -2.38 1.03 10.55
C PRO A 167 -1.48 -0.14 10.94
N GLN A 168 -1.33 -1.10 10.04
CA GLN A 168 -0.50 -2.29 10.21
C GLN A 168 0.56 -2.34 9.11
N ILE A 169 1.84 -2.34 9.47
CA ILE A 169 2.96 -2.38 8.53
C ILE A 169 3.82 -3.60 8.81
N SER A 170 4.13 -4.38 7.78
CA SER A 170 5.05 -5.50 7.83
C SER A 170 6.30 -5.22 7.02
N ILE A 171 7.47 -5.38 7.62
CA ILE A 171 8.77 -5.23 6.95
C ILE A 171 9.44 -6.60 6.95
N ILE A 172 9.68 -7.15 5.77
CA ILE A 172 10.28 -8.47 5.61
C ILE A 172 11.79 -8.26 5.39
N MET A 173 12.59 -8.68 6.36
CA MET A 173 14.06 -8.52 6.35
C MET A 173 14.80 -9.86 6.37
N GLY A 174 14.10 -10.94 6.09
CA GLY A 174 14.63 -12.29 6.03
C GLY A 174 13.61 -13.26 5.48
N PRO A 175 13.79 -14.58 5.63
CA PRO A 175 12.80 -15.54 5.23
C PRO A 175 11.51 -15.39 6.04
N ALA A 176 10.38 -15.58 5.38
CA ALA A 176 9.06 -15.77 5.98
C ALA A 176 8.38 -16.93 5.26
N ALA A 177 8.27 -18.08 5.94
CA ALA A 177 7.79 -19.30 5.31
C ALA A 177 6.56 -19.89 6.03
N GLY A 178 5.70 -20.56 5.29
CA GLY A 178 4.52 -21.23 5.81
C GLY A 178 3.54 -20.26 6.47
N GLY A 179 3.18 -20.50 7.74
CA GLY A 179 2.27 -19.62 8.49
C GLY A 179 2.74 -18.16 8.61
N ALA A 180 4.05 -17.92 8.54
CA ALA A 180 4.62 -16.58 8.68
C ALA A 180 4.24 -15.61 7.55
N VAL A 181 3.79 -16.09 6.39
CA VAL A 181 3.43 -15.22 5.24
C VAL A 181 2.01 -14.66 5.32
N TYR A 182 1.12 -15.30 6.07
CA TYR A 182 -0.28 -14.88 6.10
C TYR A 182 -0.51 -13.63 6.95
N SER A 183 0.22 -13.48 8.07
CA SER A 183 0.14 -12.24 8.86
C SER A 183 0.50 -11.00 8.04
N PRO A 184 1.66 -10.94 7.34
CA PRO A 184 1.96 -9.82 6.45
C PRO A 184 0.89 -9.57 5.37
N ALA A 185 0.38 -10.63 4.76
CA ALA A 185 -0.66 -10.51 3.73
C ALA A 185 -1.99 -9.92 4.26
N LEU A 186 -2.23 -9.99 5.58
CA LEU A 186 -3.37 -9.37 6.25
C LEU A 186 -3.10 -7.92 6.69
N THR A 187 -1.86 -7.46 6.70
CA THR A 187 -1.51 -6.07 7.06
C THR A 187 -1.75 -5.11 5.89
N ASP A 188 -1.71 -3.81 6.17
CA ASP A 188 -2.02 -2.78 5.17
C ASP A 188 -0.88 -2.60 4.16
N PHE A 189 0.37 -2.63 4.64
CA PHE A 189 1.57 -2.46 3.81
C PHE A 189 2.61 -3.54 4.10
N VAL A 190 3.21 -4.05 3.04
CA VAL A 190 4.30 -5.04 3.08
C VAL A 190 5.51 -4.46 2.36
N ILE A 191 6.61 -4.29 3.07
CA ILE A 191 7.89 -3.81 2.55
C ILE A 191 8.84 -5.00 2.51
N MET A 192 9.55 -5.20 1.40
CA MET A 192 10.50 -6.32 1.26
C MET A 192 11.88 -5.81 0.87
N VAL A 193 12.90 -6.27 1.59
CA VAL A 193 14.31 -5.95 1.28
C VAL A 193 14.83 -6.86 0.16
N ASP A 194 15.44 -6.29 -0.85
CA ASP A 194 16.00 -7.03 -1.99
C ASP A 194 17.02 -8.08 -1.54
N LYS A 195 17.03 -9.23 -2.20
CA LYS A 195 17.97 -10.38 -2.02
C LYS A 195 17.98 -11.04 -0.64
N THR A 196 17.47 -10.38 0.41
CA THR A 196 17.51 -10.93 1.78
C THR A 196 16.16 -11.43 2.27
N SER A 197 15.06 -10.89 1.72
CA SER A 197 13.71 -11.26 2.11
C SER A 197 13.06 -12.23 1.13
N GLN A 198 12.44 -13.27 1.65
CA GLN A 198 11.64 -14.21 0.85
C GLN A 198 10.33 -14.51 1.58
N MET A 199 9.24 -14.58 0.81
CA MET A 199 7.93 -15.02 1.27
C MET A 199 7.42 -16.17 0.40
N PHE A 200 7.07 -17.32 1.00
CA PHE A 200 6.44 -18.42 0.28
C PHE A 200 5.67 -19.33 1.23
N VAL A 201 4.58 -19.90 0.76
CA VAL A 201 3.78 -20.87 1.55
C VAL A 201 4.59 -22.13 1.78
N THR A 202 5.25 -22.64 0.74
CA THR A 202 6.16 -23.78 0.78
C THR A 202 7.43 -23.47 0.02
N GLY A 203 8.58 -23.87 0.57
CA GLY A 203 9.89 -23.61 -0.06
C GLY A 203 10.15 -24.44 -1.31
N PRO A 204 11.20 -24.10 -2.08
CA PRO A 204 11.57 -24.74 -3.35
C PRO A 204 11.67 -26.26 -3.29
N ASP A 205 12.24 -26.82 -2.21
CA ASP A 205 12.42 -28.26 -2.07
C ASP A 205 11.10 -29.03 -2.02
N VAL A 206 10.07 -28.45 -1.37
CA VAL A 206 8.74 -29.05 -1.30
C VAL A 206 8.07 -28.97 -2.68
N ILE A 207 8.18 -27.84 -3.38
CA ILE A 207 7.64 -27.65 -4.74
C ILE A 207 8.27 -28.68 -5.67
N LYS A 208 9.61 -28.80 -5.66
CA LYS A 208 10.33 -29.79 -6.48
C LYS A 208 9.85 -31.23 -6.21
N THR A 209 9.61 -31.55 -4.94
CA THR A 209 9.15 -32.90 -4.56
C THR A 209 7.72 -33.19 -5.00
N VAL A 210 6.82 -32.18 -4.93
CA VAL A 210 5.38 -32.37 -5.16
C VAL A 210 5.00 -32.16 -6.63
N THR A 211 5.52 -31.11 -7.27
CA THR A 211 5.14 -30.71 -8.64
C THR A 211 6.21 -31.04 -9.67
N GLY A 212 7.44 -31.30 -9.23
CA GLY A 212 8.60 -31.51 -10.12
C GLY A 212 9.23 -30.22 -10.65
N GLU A 213 8.70 -29.05 -10.29
CA GLU A 213 9.24 -27.76 -10.70
C GLU A 213 10.56 -27.46 -9.98
N ASP A 214 11.56 -26.97 -10.71
CA ASP A 214 12.86 -26.56 -10.17
C ASP A 214 12.95 -25.04 -10.18
N VAL A 215 12.82 -24.42 -9.03
CA VAL A 215 12.74 -22.96 -8.86
C VAL A 215 13.63 -22.51 -7.70
N GLY A 216 14.33 -21.40 -7.87
CA GLY A 216 15.14 -20.80 -6.79
C GLY A 216 14.30 -20.00 -5.78
N MET A 217 14.84 -19.75 -4.57
CA MET A 217 14.14 -19.00 -3.52
C MET A 217 13.77 -17.58 -3.96
N GLU A 218 14.67 -16.87 -4.64
CA GLU A 218 14.44 -15.51 -5.14
C GLU A 218 13.39 -15.48 -6.26
N GLU A 219 13.44 -16.43 -7.17
CA GLU A 219 12.46 -16.54 -8.26
C GLU A 219 11.07 -16.90 -7.74
N LEU A 220 10.99 -17.79 -6.74
CA LEU A 220 9.73 -18.23 -6.15
C LEU A 220 9.07 -17.14 -5.33
N GLY A 221 9.82 -16.52 -4.43
CA GLY A 221 9.25 -15.64 -3.40
C GLY A 221 10.16 -14.52 -2.94
N GLY A 222 11.15 -14.11 -3.75
CA GLY A 222 12.00 -12.95 -3.45
C GLY A 222 11.24 -11.64 -3.55
N ALA A 223 11.86 -10.58 -3.05
CA ALA A 223 11.28 -9.25 -2.99
C ALA A 223 10.83 -8.74 -4.37
N HIS A 224 11.65 -8.93 -5.40
CA HIS A 224 11.32 -8.53 -6.77
C HIS A 224 10.07 -9.27 -7.30
N THR A 225 9.96 -10.58 -7.08
CA THR A 225 8.81 -11.39 -7.51
C THR A 225 7.50 -10.90 -6.87
N HIS A 226 7.52 -10.60 -5.59
CA HIS A 226 6.33 -10.13 -4.89
C HIS A 226 5.96 -8.68 -5.20
N ASN A 227 6.93 -7.85 -5.58
CA ASN A 227 6.68 -6.48 -6.03
C ASN A 227 6.25 -6.37 -7.50
N THR A 228 6.52 -7.39 -8.35
CA THR A 228 6.23 -7.29 -9.79
C THR A 228 5.15 -8.25 -10.27
N ARG A 229 5.03 -9.45 -9.66
CA ARG A 229 4.14 -10.52 -10.14
C ARG A 229 2.95 -10.77 -9.25
N SER A 230 3.17 -10.97 -7.94
CA SER A 230 2.07 -11.33 -7.03
C SER A 230 1.34 -10.11 -6.44
N GLY A 231 2.00 -8.95 -6.40
CA GLY A 231 1.46 -7.73 -5.82
C GLY A 231 1.21 -7.79 -4.31
N VAL A 232 1.76 -8.78 -3.60
CA VAL A 232 1.63 -8.84 -2.14
C VAL A 232 2.52 -7.82 -1.45
N ALA A 233 3.67 -7.47 -2.04
CA ALA A 233 4.55 -6.44 -1.54
C ALA A 233 4.20 -5.07 -2.13
N HIS A 234 4.44 -4.03 -1.33
CA HIS A 234 4.10 -2.66 -1.64
C HIS A 234 5.31 -1.78 -1.91
N TYR A 235 6.49 -2.20 -1.43
CA TYR A 235 7.75 -1.52 -1.68
C TYR A 235 8.90 -2.53 -1.75
N LEU A 236 9.76 -2.35 -2.75
CA LEU A 236 11.02 -3.06 -2.92
C LEU A 236 12.13 -2.17 -2.38
N ALA A 237 12.63 -2.48 -1.21
CA ALA A 237 13.71 -1.73 -0.57
C ALA A 237 15.08 -2.27 -1.01
N ASP A 238 16.03 -1.37 -1.26
CA ASP A 238 17.39 -1.71 -1.65
C ASP A 238 18.16 -2.41 -0.51
N ASP A 239 17.90 -1.97 0.73
CA ASP A 239 18.51 -2.51 1.96
C ASP A 239 17.58 -2.33 3.19
N GLU A 240 18.09 -2.69 4.38
CA GLU A 240 17.32 -2.57 5.63
C GLU A 240 17.07 -1.11 6.03
N ASP A 241 17.99 -0.19 5.71
CA ASP A 241 17.87 1.25 6.01
C ASP A 241 16.76 1.87 5.16
N ASP A 242 16.76 1.62 3.85
CA ASP A 242 15.73 2.08 2.92
C ASP A 242 14.33 1.54 3.30
N ALA A 243 14.25 0.26 3.74
CA ALA A 243 13.00 -0.31 4.21
C ALA A 243 12.44 0.41 5.46
N ILE A 244 13.33 0.77 6.38
CA ILE A 244 12.97 1.51 7.60
C ILE A 244 12.56 2.94 7.26
N ASP A 245 13.29 3.62 6.38
CA ASP A 245 12.98 4.99 5.96
C ASP A 245 11.63 5.05 5.25
N TYR A 246 11.33 4.09 4.36
CA TYR A 246 10.00 4.01 3.73
C TYR A 246 8.88 3.78 4.75
N ALA A 247 9.08 2.91 5.74
CA ALA A 247 8.09 2.67 6.80
C ALA A 247 7.87 3.93 7.66
N ARG A 248 8.93 4.66 8.02
CA ARG A 248 8.85 5.95 8.72
C ARG A 248 8.13 6.99 7.86
N GLY A 249 8.42 7.02 6.57
CA GLY A 249 7.72 7.85 5.58
C GLY A 249 6.22 7.57 5.57
N LEU A 250 5.80 6.32 5.47
CA LEU A 250 4.38 5.92 5.54
C LEU A 250 3.70 6.47 6.81
N ILE A 251 4.29 6.27 7.99
CA ILE A 251 3.73 6.76 9.25
C ILE A 251 3.53 8.28 9.21
N SER A 252 4.37 9.04 8.51
CA SER A 252 4.21 10.50 8.43
C SER A 252 2.94 10.93 7.68
N TYR A 253 2.39 10.08 6.82
CA TYR A 253 1.15 10.34 6.08
C TYR A 253 -0.11 9.80 6.77
N LEU A 254 0.02 8.77 7.61
CA LEU A 254 -1.12 8.05 8.17
C LEU A 254 -1.59 8.61 9.51
N PRO A 255 -2.90 8.55 9.83
CA PRO A 255 -3.38 8.84 11.18
C PRO A 255 -2.95 7.72 12.16
N ASP A 256 -3.07 7.97 13.46
CA ASP A 256 -2.78 6.94 14.48
C ASP A 256 -3.77 5.78 14.44
N ASN A 257 -5.02 6.08 14.11
CA ASN A 257 -6.12 5.11 14.00
C ASN A 257 -7.27 5.71 13.18
N ASN A 258 -8.30 4.92 12.93
CA ASN A 258 -9.46 5.32 12.12
C ASN A 258 -10.33 6.43 12.71
N LEU A 259 -10.16 6.80 13.99
CA LEU A 259 -10.88 7.88 14.66
C LEU A 259 -10.01 9.14 14.81
N ALA A 260 -8.71 9.03 14.59
CA ALA A 260 -7.79 10.14 14.66
C ALA A 260 -7.84 10.99 13.39
N GLU A 261 -7.54 12.27 13.52
CA GLU A 261 -7.33 13.14 12.37
C GLU A 261 -6.01 12.79 11.66
N ILE A 262 -5.98 12.97 10.34
CA ILE A 262 -4.74 12.85 9.56
C ILE A 262 -3.72 13.91 10.04
N PRO A 263 -2.41 13.60 10.01
CA PRO A 263 -1.38 14.56 10.37
C PRO A 263 -1.47 15.81 9.50
N VAL A 264 -1.26 16.98 10.12
CA VAL A 264 -1.25 18.27 9.43
C VAL A 264 0.12 18.90 9.61
N TYR A 265 0.73 19.28 8.52
CA TYR A 265 2.01 19.97 8.50
C TYR A 265 1.79 21.43 8.11
N ASP A 266 2.52 22.34 8.74
CA ASP A 266 2.47 23.76 8.41
C ASP A 266 3.27 23.98 7.12
N THR A 267 2.57 23.97 6.00
CA THR A 267 3.14 24.15 4.67
C THR A 267 2.54 25.40 4.05
N PRO A 268 3.35 26.36 3.59
CA PRO A 268 2.86 27.51 2.85
C PRO A 268 2.08 27.07 1.61
N PHE A 269 0.85 27.55 1.45
CA PHE A 269 0.01 27.24 0.30
C PHE A 269 -0.53 28.51 -0.34
N GLU A 270 -0.21 28.70 -1.61
CA GLU A 270 -0.67 29.83 -2.42
C GLU A 270 -1.94 29.45 -3.17
N PHE A 271 -3.01 30.25 -3.01
CA PHE A 271 -4.28 30.08 -3.72
C PHE A 271 -4.32 30.77 -5.08
N GLU A 272 -3.25 31.41 -5.48
CA GLU A 272 -3.04 31.92 -6.82
C GLU A 272 -2.24 30.93 -7.66
N THR A 273 -2.50 30.95 -8.98
CA THR A 273 -1.79 30.08 -9.92
C THR A 273 -0.34 30.58 -10.06
N THR A 274 0.61 29.75 -9.71
CA THR A 274 2.06 30.02 -9.80
C THR A 274 2.61 29.71 -11.20
N ASP A 275 3.88 30.05 -11.44
CA ASP A 275 4.57 29.68 -12.68
C ASP A 275 4.79 28.15 -12.79
N ALA A 276 4.99 27.47 -11.66
CA ALA A 276 5.05 26.02 -11.61
C ALA A 276 3.71 25.39 -12.02
N ASP A 277 2.58 25.91 -11.53
CA ASP A 277 1.26 25.45 -11.94
C ASP A 277 1.02 25.62 -13.45
N ARG A 278 1.53 26.71 -14.06
CA ARG A 278 1.39 26.97 -15.51
C ARG A 278 2.09 25.93 -16.38
N SER A 279 3.10 25.23 -15.86
CA SER A 279 3.76 24.14 -16.59
C SER A 279 2.80 23.01 -16.95
N LEU A 280 1.74 22.80 -16.17
CA LEU A 280 0.71 21.79 -16.44
C LEU A 280 -0.07 22.06 -17.74
N ASN A 281 -0.13 23.31 -18.22
CA ASN A 281 -0.84 23.66 -19.46
C ASN A 281 -0.23 22.99 -20.71
N THR A 282 1.00 22.48 -20.61
CA THR A 282 1.72 21.83 -21.73
C THR A 282 2.05 20.35 -21.49
N VAL A 283 1.55 19.76 -20.41
CA VAL A 283 1.84 18.35 -20.05
C VAL A 283 1.17 17.37 -21.02
N ILE A 284 -0.07 17.66 -21.43
CA ILE A 284 -0.79 16.80 -22.38
C ILE A 284 -0.28 17.07 -23.80
N PRO A 285 0.25 16.07 -24.51
CA PRO A 285 0.64 16.21 -25.91
C PRO A 285 -0.57 16.47 -26.81
N ASP A 286 -0.38 17.25 -27.89
CA ASP A 286 -1.40 17.52 -28.89
C ASP A 286 -1.90 16.24 -29.58
N SER A 287 -1.02 15.26 -29.76
CA SER A 287 -1.40 13.96 -30.32
C SER A 287 -2.05 13.07 -29.27
N PRO A 288 -3.29 12.59 -29.48
CA PRO A 288 -3.98 11.73 -28.52
C PRO A 288 -3.33 10.36 -28.31
N ASN A 289 -2.41 9.99 -29.20
CA ASN A 289 -1.67 8.71 -29.14
C ASN A 289 -0.28 8.85 -28.49
N GLN A 290 0.16 10.07 -28.23
CA GLN A 290 1.44 10.31 -27.58
C GLN A 290 1.26 10.13 -26.05
N PRO A 291 2.05 9.24 -25.41
CA PRO A 291 2.02 9.07 -23.97
C PRO A 291 2.71 10.23 -23.26
N TYR A 292 2.36 10.42 -21.99
CA TYR A 292 3.07 11.29 -21.05
C TYR A 292 3.15 10.57 -19.71
N ASP A 293 4.04 11.04 -18.82
CA ASP A 293 4.18 10.51 -17.48
C ASP A 293 3.26 11.25 -16.51
N ILE A 294 2.35 10.52 -15.85
CA ILE A 294 1.39 11.09 -14.90
C ILE A 294 2.07 11.67 -13.66
N HIS A 295 3.27 11.22 -13.30
CA HIS A 295 4.01 11.78 -12.17
C HIS A 295 4.23 13.27 -12.31
N THR A 296 4.43 13.78 -13.53
CA THR A 296 4.54 15.23 -13.77
C THR A 296 3.30 16.00 -13.30
N VAL A 297 2.11 15.42 -13.45
CA VAL A 297 0.87 16.03 -12.96
C VAL A 297 0.76 15.89 -11.44
N ILE A 298 1.12 14.73 -10.90
CA ILE A 298 1.10 14.48 -9.46
C ILE A 298 2.03 15.45 -8.75
N ASP A 299 3.27 15.58 -9.21
CA ASP A 299 4.28 16.50 -8.65
C ASP A 299 3.81 17.96 -8.70
N GLY A 300 3.07 18.34 -9.75
CA GLY A 300 2.51 19.68 -9.90
C GLY A 300 1.33 19.99 -8.97
N ILE A 301 0.73 19.01 -8.32
CA ILE A 301 -0.45 19.22 -7.45
C ILE A 301 -0.19 18.98 -5.97
N VAL A 302 0.87 18.24 -5.62
CA VAL A 302 1.26 17.98 -4.23
C VAL A 302 2.24 19.01 -3.71
N ASP A 303 2.25 19.22 -2.40
CA ASP A 303 3.16 20.12 -1.72
C ASP A 303 4.61 19.66 -1.92
N ALA A 304 5.50 20.57 -2.28
CA ALA A 304 6.94 20.33 -2.47
C ALA A 304 7.28 19.20 -3.48
N ALA A 305 6.36 18.78 -4.32
CA ALA A 305 6.48 17.62 -5.20
C ALA A 305 6.83 16.32 -4.43
N GLU A 306 6.37 16.22 -3.17
CA GLU A 306 6.58 15.05 -2.34
C GLU A 306 5.44 14.04 -2.52
N PHE A 307 5.73 12.95 -3.22
CA PHE A 307 4.80 11.86 -3.45
C PHE A 307 5.41 10.52 -2.99
N LEU A 308 4.76 9.85 -2.06
CA LEU A 308 5.14 8.52 -1.59
C LEU A 308 4.33 7.47 -2.35
N GLU A 309 4.91 6.95 -3.42
CA GLU A 309 4.26 5.95 -4.26
C GLU A 309 4.19 4.59 -3.55
N VAL A 310 3.07 3.90 -3.72
CA VAL A 310 2.80 2.55 -3.21
C VAL A 310 2.69 1.59 -4.38
N GLN A 311 3.36 0.45 -4.31
CA GLN A 311 3.40 -0.58 -5.36
C GLN A 311 3.85 -0.06 -6.75
N PRO A 312 4.94 0.70 -6.86
CA PRO A 312 5.36 1.27 -8.15
C PRO A 312 5.64 0.21 -9.23
N LEU A 313 6.08 -0.98 -8.82
CA LEU A 313 6.45 -2.07 -9.73
C LEU A 313 5.30 -3.02 -10.09
N PHE A 314 4.20 -3.02 -9.32
CA PHE A 314 3.02 -3.85 -9.60
C PHE A 314 1.95 -3.03 -10.31
N ALA A 315 1.40 -3.56 -11.41
CA ALA A 315 0.41 -2.87 -12.23
C ALA A 315 0.78 -1.39 -12.50
N PRO A 316 1.91 -1.11 -13.18
CA PRO A 316 2.42 0.25 -13.35
C PRO A 316 1.55 1.14 -14.25
N ASN A 317 0.53 0.58 -14.89
CA ASN A 317 -0.51 1.28 -15.65
C ASN A 317 -1.49 2.07 -14.74
N ILE A 318 -1.42 1.89 -13.41
CA ILE A 318 -2.08 2.72 -12.42
C ILE A 318 -1.11 3.09 -11.30
N VAL A 319 -1.06 4.36 -10.96
CA VAL A 319 -0.25 4.92 -9.88
C VAL A 319 -1.13 5.14 -8.66
N ILE A 320 -0.67 4.71 -7.49
CA ILE A 320 -1.30 4.97 -6.20
C ILE A 320 -0.25 5.43 -5.20
N GLY A 321 -0.61 6.30 -4.28
CA GLY A 321 0.31 6.77 -3.25
C GLY A 321 -0.25 7.92 -2.43
N PHE A 322 0.57 8.42 -1.54
CA PHE A 322 0.24 9.53 -0.65
C PHE A 322 1.01 10.78 -1.03
N GLY A 323 0.32 11.90 -1.05
CA GLY A 323 0.90 13.24 -1.11
C GLY A 323 0.28 14.13 -0.05
N ARG A 324 0.73 15.38 -0.01
CA ARG A 324 0.09 16.40 0.82
C ARG A 324 -0.42 17.52 -0.07
N ILE A 325 -1.57 18.06 0.29
CA ILE A 325 -2.11 19.28 -0.30
C ILE A 325 -2.49 20.18 0.87
N GLU A 326 -1.88 21.35 0.92
CA GLU A 326 -2.08 22.27 2.04
C GLU A 326 -1.69 21.63 3.39
N GLY A 327 -0.56 20.90 3.41
CA GLY A 327 -0.02 20.20 4.56
C GLY A 327 -0.83 18.99 5.03
N ARG A 328 -1.89 18.61 4.32
CA ARG A 328 -2.79 17.50 4.70
C ARG A 328 -2.64 16.33 3.75
N THR A 329 -2.56 15.15 4.29
CA THR A 329 -2.47 13.91 3.51
C THR A 329 -3.68 13.71 2.61
N VAL A 330 -3.40 13.32 1.36
CA VAL A 330 -4.37 12.83 0.39
C VAL A 330 -3.86 11.53 -0.23
N GLY A 331 -4.77 10.59 -0.51
CA GLY A 331 -4.50 9.45 -1.36
C GLY A 331 -4.67 9.86 -2.83
N ILE A 332 -3.69 9.54 -3.66
CA ILE A 332 -3.73 9.82 -5.10
C ILE A 332 -3.88 8.51 -5.86
N ILE A 333 -4.79 8.48 -6.83
CA ILE A 333 -4.99 7.37 -7.75
C ILE A 333 -5.01 7.94 -9.15
N ALA A 334 -4.12 7.46 -10.02
CA ALA A 334 -3.95 8.03 -11.35
C ALA A 334 -3.70 6.96 -12.40
N ASN A 335 -4.34 7.05 -13.57
CA ASN A 335 -3.95 6.25 -14.71
C ASN A 335 -2.57 6.70 -15.22
N GLN A 336 -1.71 5.75 -15.61
CA GLN A 336 -0.38 6.03 -16.16
C GLN A 336 -0.37 5.85 -17.68
N PRO A 337 -0.51 6.91 -18.49
CA PRO A 337 -0.58 6.80 -19.94
C PRO A 337 0.69 6.26 -20.60
N SER A 338 1.84 6.38 -19.96
CA SER A 338 3.10 5.80 -20.46
C SER A 338 3.17 4.28 -20.33
N GLN A 339 2.26 3.69 -19.56
CA GLN A 339 2.17 2.25 -19.34
C GLN A 339 0.81 1.74 -19.83
N MET A 340 0.82 0.86 -20.82
CA MET A 340 -0.41 0.30 -21.44
C MET A 340 -1.47 1.36 -21.78
N ALA A 341 -1.06 2.60 -22.11
CA ALA A 341 -1.91 3.76 -22.35
C ALA A 341 -2.88 4.10 -21.20
N GLY A 342 -2.58 3.74 -19.95
CA GLY A 342 -3.47 3.93 -18.79
C GLY A 342 -4.66 2.97 -18.74
N THR A 343 -4.69 1.93 -19.57
CA THR A 343 -5.77 0.94 -19.62
C THR A 343 -5.88 0.18 -18.29
N LEU A 344 -7.10 -0.05 -17.80
CA LEU A 344 -7.32 -0.88 -16.62
C LEU A 344 -7.23 -2.37 -16.99
N ASN A 345 -6.48 -3.13 -16.23
CA ASN A 345 -6.48 -4.59 -16.23
C ASN A 345 -6.87 -5.10 -14.84
N ILE A 346 -6.86 -6.41 -14.67
CA ILE A 346 -7.22 -7.05 -13.40
C ILE A 346 -6.38 -6.51 -12.25
N ASP A 347 -5.04 -6.48 -12.43
CA ASP A 347 -4.10 -6.11 -11.37
C ASP A 347 -4.22 -4.63 -11.00
N ALA A 348 -4.42 -3.74 -11.98
CA ALA A 348 -4.68 -2.33 -11.74
C ALA A 348 -5.98 -2.11 -10.93
N GLY A 349 -7.03 -2.87 -11.26
CA GLY A 349 -8.29 -2.84 -10.54
C GLY A 349 -8.15 -3.29 -9.08
N GLU A 350 -7.39 -4.35 -8.81
CA GLU A 350 -7.13 -4.84 -7.45
C GLU A 350 -6.24 -3.90 -6.64
N LYS A 351 -5.15 -3.41 -7.24
CA LYS A 351 -4.24 -2.41 -6.64
C LYS A 351 -5.01 -1.17 -6.20
N ALA A 352 -5.75 -0.55 -7.12
CA ALA A 352 -6.51 0.66 -6.84
C ALA A 352 -7.64 0.42 -5.82
N SER A 353 -8.39 -0.69 -5.93
CA SER A 353 -9.51 -0.96 -5.02
C SER A 353 -9.07 -1.13 -3.57
N ARG A 354 -7.94 -1.82 -3.33
CA ARG A 354 -7.38 -1.95 -1.99
C ARG A 354 -6.94 -0.60 -1.43
N PHE A 355 -6.34 0.25 -2.25
CA PHE A 355 -5.88 1.57 -1.83
C PHE A 355 -7.06 2.52 -1.53
N VAL A 356 -8.13 2.54 -2.35
CA VAL A 356 -9.36 3.27 -2.05
C VAL A 356 -9.94 2.86 -0.71
N ARG A 357 -10.05 1.56 -0.44
CA ARG A 357 -10.58 1.05 0.82
C ARG A 357 -9.70 1.41 2.02
N PHE A 358 -8.38 1.40 1.85
CA PHE A 358 -7.46 1.85 2.88
C PHE A 358 -7.67 3.34 3.20
N CYS A 359 -7.71 4.19 2.17
CA CYS A 359 -7.95 5.62 2.35
C CYS A 359 -9.29 5.89 3.07
N ASP A 360 -10.35 5.19 2.67
CA ASP A 360 -11.67 5.33 3.31
C ASP A 360 -11.66 4.87 4.77
N ALA A 361 -11.02 3.72 5.07
CA ALA A 361 -10.92 3.20 6.42
C ALA A 361 -10.19 4.14 7.39
N PHE A 362 -9.22 4.90 6.90
CA PHE A 362 -8.41 5.81 7.69
C PHE A 362 -8.71 7.30 7.45
N SER A 363 -9.88 7.61 6.90
CA SER A 363 -10.36 8.98 6.69
C SER A 363 -9.42 9.86 5.84
N VAL A 364 -8.67 9.26 4.92
CA VAL A 364 -7.78 9.95 3.99
C VAL A 364 -8.58 10.37 2.75
N PRO A 365 -8.69 11.66 2.42
CA PRO A 365 -9.34 12.13 1.20
C PRO A 365 -8.67 11.56 -0.05
N ILE A 366 -9.45 11.34 -1.11
CA ILE A 366 -8.94 10.73 -2.36
C ILE A 366 -9.01 11.74 -3.51
N VAL A 367 -7.90 11.88 -4.22
CA VAL A 367 -7.79 12.61 -5.49
C VAL A 367 -7.55 11.59 -6.60
N THR A 368 -8.45 11.58 -7.60
CA THR A 368 -8.35 10.67 -8.74
C THR A 368 -8.04 11.46 -10.01
N LEU A 369 -6.97 11.08 -10.72
CA LEU A 369 -6.56 11.66 -11.99
C LEU A 369 -6.85 10.67 -13.11
N VAL A 370 -7.73 11.04 -14.05
CA VAL A 370 -8.29 10.11 -15.03
C VAL A 370 -7.72 10.38 -16.43
N ASP A 371 -7.08 9.37 -17.00
CA ASP A 371 -6.77 9.24 -18.42
C ASP A 371 -6.84 7.77 -18.81
N VAL A 372 -8.06 7.25 -19.04
CA VAL A 372 -8.33 5.81 -19.22
C VAL A 372 -9.08 5.53 -20.51
N PRO A 373 -8.50 4.77 -21.46
CA PRO A 373 -9.17 4.41 -22.70
C PRO A 373 -10.17 3.26 -22.57
N GLY A 374 -10.11 2.50 -21.47
CA GLY A 374 -10.99 1.34 -21.26
C GLY A 374 -10.38 0.28 -20.36
N TYR A 375 -11.07 -0.84 -20.23
CA TYR A 375 -10.51 -2.08 -19.72
C TYR A 375 -9.71 -2.79 -20.81
N LEU A 376 -8.64 -3.49 -20.42
CA LEU A 376 -7.81 -4.28 -21.33
C LEU A 376 -8.65 -5.45 -21.90
N PRO A 377 -8.86 -5.50 -23.23
CA PRO A 377 -9.58 -6.60 -23.84
C PRO A 377 -8.68 -7.83 -23.98
N GLY A 378 -9.29 -9.00 -24.04
CA GLY A 378 -8.58 -10.24 -24.34
C GLY A 378 -9.11 -11.43 -23.54
N THR A 379 -8.94 -12.62 -24.11
CA THR A 379 -9.41 -13.87 -23.50
C THR A 379 -8.74 -14.14 -22.15
N ASP A 380 -7.47 -13.79 -22.01
CA ASP A 380 -6.75 -13.92 -20.73
C ASP A 380 -7.43 -13.09 -19.63
N GLN A 381 -7.74 -11.82 -19.88
CA GLN A 381 -8.43 -10.95 -18.94
C GLN A 381 -9.85 -11.47 -18.61
N GLU A 382 -10.61 -11.89 -19.63
CA GLU A 382 -11.96 -12.42 -19.43
C GLU A 382 -11.96 -13.71 -18.60
N TRP A 383 -11.08 -14.65 -18.95
CA TRP A 383 -11.04 -15.97 -18.29
C TRP A 383 -10.43 -15.92 -16.89
N THR A 384 -9.49 -15.02 -16.63
CA THR A 384 -8.94 -14.80 -15.30
C THR A 384 -9.81 -13.87 -14.44
N GLY A 385 -10.94 -13.39 -14.99
CA GLY A 385 -12.04 -12.81 -14.23
C GLY A 385 -12.01 -11.29 -14.09
N VAL A 386 -11.70 -10.57 -15.18
CA VAL A 386 -11.71 -9.09 -15.19
C VAL A 386 -13.04 -8.51 -14.69
N ILE A 387 -14.18 -9.16 -15.00
CA ILE A 387 -15.51 -8.70 -14.53
C ILE A 387 -15.59 -8.76 -13.00
N ARG A 388 -15.29 -9.89 -12.40
CA ARG A 388 -15.36 -10.08 -10.94
C ARG A 388 -14.31 -9.26 -10.20
N ARG A 389 -13.07 -9.27 -10.69
CA ARG A 389 -11.94 -8.60 -10.04
C ARG A 389 -11.97 -7.09 -10.29
N GLY A 390 -12.38 -6.65 -11.51
CA GLY A 390 -12.57 -5.23 -11.82
C GLY A 390 -13.75 -4.60 -11.06
N ALA A 391 -14.78 -5.39 -10.73
CA ALA A 391 -15.90 -4.91 -9.90
C ALA A 391 -15.48 -4.49 -8.48
N LYS A 392 -14.31 -4.93 -8.00
CA LYS A 392 -13.77 -4.48 -6.70
C LYS A 392 -13.53 -2.98 -6.66
N LEU A 393 -13.00 -2.40 -7.76
CA LEU A 393 -12.72 -0.97 -7.82
C LEU A 393 -14.04 -0.15 -7.82
N LEU A 394 -15.03 -0.60 -8.58
CA LEU A 394 -16.36 0.00 -8.58
C LEU A 394 -16.98 -0.03 -7.17
N TYR A 395 -16.90 -1.19 -6.52
CA TYR A 395 -17.39 -1.36 -5.15
C TYR A 395 -16.68 -0.42 -4.17
N ALA A 396 -15.36 -0.33 -4.26
CA ALA A 396 -14.54 0.47 -3.35
C ALA A 396 -14.91 1.97 -3.43
N TYR A 397 -15.01 2.54 -4.61
CA TYR A 397 -15.43 3.93 -4.77
C TYR A 397 -16.88 4.17 -4.34
N ALA A 398 -17.79 3.27 -4.71
CA ALA A 398 -19.21 3.42 -4.34
C ALA A 398 -19.47 3.30 -2.84
N GLU A 399 -18.60 2.60 -2.10
CA GLU A 399 -18.67 2.45 -0.64
C GLU A 399 -17.94 3.57 0.10
N ALA A 400 -16.98 4.27 -0.54
CA ALA A 400 -16.15 5.28 0.09
C ALA A 400 -16.96 6.48 0.60
N THR A 401 -16.67 6.89 1.82
CA THR A 401 -17.34 8.00 2.54
C THR A 401 -16.46 9.24 2.71
N VAL A 402 -15.15 9.12 2.45
CA VAL A 402 -14.20 10.24 2.48
C VAL A 402 -14.45 11.24 1.35
N PRO A 403 -13.90 12.47 1.42
CA PRO A 403 -13.90 13.39 0.30
C PRO A 403 -13.30 12.76 -0.97
N LEU A 404 -14.04 12.80 -2.06
CA LEU A 404 -13.65 12.27 -3.38
C LEU A 404 -13.59 13.40 -4.39
N VAL A 405 -12.40 13.72 -4.89
CA VAL A 405 -12.17 14.74 -5.93
C VAL A 405 -11.58 14.06 -7.16
N THR A 406 -12.27 14.16 -8.29
CA THR A 406 -11.83 13.56 -9.55
C THR A 406 -11.51 14.65 -10.57
N VAL A 407 -10.39 14.51 -11.27
CA VAL A 407 -9.99 15.39 -12.38
C VAL A 407 -9.75 14.54 -13.63
N ILE A 408 -10.53 14.80 -14.67
CA ILE A 408 -10.39 14.11 -15.96
C ILE A 408 -9.42 14.92 -16.82
N LEU A 409 -8.27 14.31 -17.13
CA LEU A 409 -7.19 14.96 -17.83
C LEU A 409 -7.32 14.85 -19.36
N ARG A 410 -7.63 13.63 -19.83
CA ARG A 410 -7.74 13.32 -21.25
C ARG A 410 -8.81 12.26 -21.50
N LYS A 411 -8.49 11.02 -21.77
CA LYS A 411 -9.44 9.95 -22.10
C LYS A 411 -10.26 9.51 -20.88
N ALA A 412 -11.55 9.35 -21.06
CA ALA A 412 -12.49 8.85 -20.06
C ALA A 412 -13.58 8.04 -20.77
N TYR A 413 -13.29 6.76 -21.12
CA TYR A 413 -14.16 5.98 -21.98
C TYR A 413 -14.84 4.82 -21.27
N GLY A 414 -16.14 4.68 -21.54
CA GLY A 414 -16.95 3.52 -21.18
C GLY A 414 -17.00 3.23 -19.68
N GLY A 415 -17.06 1.94 -19.34
CA GLY A 415 -17.12 1.50 -17.95
C GLY A 415 -15.87 1.85 -17.14
N ALA A 416 -14.71 1.96 -17.79
CA ALA A 416 -13.47 2.33 -17.11
C ALA A 416 -13.50 3.77 -16.58
N TYR A 417 -14.12 4.71 -17.31
CA TYR A 417 -14.40 6.05 -16.80
C TYR A 417 -15.24 6.00 -15.53
N ILE A 418 -16.32 5.21 -15.56
CA ILE A 418 -17.22 5.13 -14.40
C ILE A 418 -16.49 4.65 -13.16
N VAL A 419 -15.68 3.57 -13.26
CA VAL A 419 -15.01 2.97 -12.09
C VAL A 419 -13.83 3.80 -11.55
N MET A 420 -13.36 4.79 -12.30
CA MET A 420 -12.30 5.71 -11.86
C MET A 420 -12.88 6.92 -11.08
N GLY A 421 -13.81 6.67 -10.17
CA GLY A 421 -14.36 7.71 -9.30
C GLY A 421 -15.17 8.77 -10.04
N SER A 422 -16.08 8.36 -10.92
CA SER A 422 -16.97 9.28 -11.62
C SER A 422 -18.00 9.95 -10.70
N LYS A 423 -18.61 11.03 -11.19
CA LYS A 423 -19.70 11.74 -10.49
C LYS A 423 -20.85 10.79 -10.11
N GLN A 424 -21.24 9.92 -11.04
CA GLN A 424 -22.34 8.98 -10.85
C GLN A 424 -22.01 7.89 -9.82
N LEU A 425 -20.73 7.59 -9.62
CA LEU A 425 -20.27 6.62 -8.63
C LEU A 425 -20.07 7.23 -7.23
N GLY A 426 -20.24 8.54 -7.09
CA GLY A 426 -20.22 9.21 -5.79
C GLY A 426 -19.10 10.23 -5.60
N ALA A 427 -18.35 10.61 -6.65
CA ALA A 427 -17.39 11.70 -6.52
C ALA A 427 -18.11 13.00 -6.09
N ASP A 428 -17.56 13.67 -5.08
CA ASP A 428 -18.14 14.91 -4.55
C ASP A 428 -17.93 16.06 -5.53
N ILE A 429 -16.69 16.19 -6.04
CA ILE A 429 -16.31 17.20 -7.02
C ILE A 429 -15.64 16.50 -8.21
N ASN A 430 -16.17 16.73 -9.39
CA ASN A 430 -15.65 16.16 -10.63
C ASN A 430 -15.30 17.27 -11.62
N LEU A 431 -14.01 17.44 -11.88
CA LEU A 431 -13.46 18.46 -12.76
C LEU A 431 -12.92 17.84 -14.03
N ALA A 432 -12.80 18.61 -15.08
CA ALA A 432 -12.14 18.18 -16.32
C ALA A 432 -11.22 19.27 -16.87
N TRP A 433 -10.17 18.84 -17.56
CA TRP A 433 -9.38 19.73 -18.41
C TRP A 433 -10.07 19.90 -19.76
N PRO A 434 -9.78 20.95 -20.54
CA PRO A 434 -10.32 21.13 -21.89
C PRO A 434 -9.92 20.01 -22.85
N THR A 435 -8.86 19.27 -22.56
CA THR A 435 -8.36 18.11 -23.30
C THR A 435 -9.12 16.82 -23.00
N ALA A 436 -10.09 16.85 -22.08
CA ALA A 436 -10.85 15.67 -21.70
C ALA A 436 -11.76 15.19 -22.85
N GLU A 437 -11.85 13.87 -22.99
CA GLU A 437 -12.75 13.20 -23.92
C GLU A 437 -13.60 12.19 -23.14
N ILE A 438 -14.89 12.48 -22.98
CA ILE A 438 -15.80 11.68 -22.13
C ILE A 438 -16.87 11.05 -23.00
N ALA A 439 -16.82 9.73 -23.21
CA ALA A 439 -17.74 9.03 -24.11
C ALA A 439 -17.86 7.54 -23.78
N VAL A 440 -18.83 6.87 -24.41
CA VAL A 440 -18.96 5.40 -24.32
C VAL A 440 -17.74 4.70 -24.92
N MET A 441 -17.14 5.27 -25.98
CA MET A 441 -15.91 4.81 -26.61
C MET A 441 -15.22 5.94 -27.35
N GLY A 442 -13.92 5.80 -27.62
CA GLY A 442 -13.17 6.78 -28.41
C GLY A 442 -13.64 6.86 -29.88
N GLY A 443 -13.39 8.00 -30.53
CA GLY A 443 -13.85 8.32 -31.87
C GLY A 443 -13.50 7.27 -32.92
N GLN A 444 -12.31 6.69 -32.90
CA GLN A 444 -11.90 5.64 -33.84
C GLN A 444 -12.76 4.37 -33.74
N GLY A 445 -13.14 3.99 -32.51
CA GLY A 445 -14.06 2.86 -32.29
C GLY A 445 -15.50 3.18 -32.74
N ALA A 446 -15.97 4.37 -32.37
CA ALA A 446 -17.33 4.83 -32.68
C ALA A 446 -17.60 4.91 -34.19
N VAL A 447 -16.63 5.39 -34.97
CA VAL A 447 -16.75 5.50 -36.43
C VAL A 447 -17.06 4.17 -37.10
N ASN A 448 -16.45 3.07 -36.65
CA ASN A 448 -16.69 1.74 -37.24
C ASN A 448 -18.12 1.22 -37.01
N ILE A 449 -18.81 1.73 -36.00
CA ILE A 449 -20.17 1.32 -35.65
C ILE A 449 -21.19 2.29 -36.26
N LEU A 450 -21.02 3.60 -35.98
CA LEU A 450 -22.03 4.61 -36.33
C LEU A 450 -21.99 5.01 -37.79
N TYR A 451 -20.80 5.03 -38.41
CA TYR A 451 -20.62 5.56 -39.76
C TYR A 451 -20.26 4.48 -40.80
N ARG A 452 -20.57 3.21 -40.50
CA ARG A 452 -20.30 2.07 -41.39
C ARG A 452 -20.81 2.30 -42.83
N GLY A 453 -22.03 2.89 -42.99
CA GLY A 453 -22.63 3.19 -44.28
C GLY A 453 -21.93 4.33 -45.04
N GLU A 454 -21.38 5.32 -44.33
CA GLU A 454 -20.61 6.42 -44.93
C GLU A 454 -19.25 5.97 -45.41
N ILE A 455 -18.56 5.16 -44.58
CA ILE A 455 -17.29 4.55 -44.92
C ILE A 455 -17.43 3.69 -46.18
N LYS A 456 -18.49 2.86 -46.25
CA LYS A 456 -18.74 2.03 -47.43
C LYS A 456 -18.98 2.86 -48.69
N ARG A 457 -19.73 3.97 -48.60
CA ARG A 457 -19.95 4.89 -49.72
C ARG A 457 -18.66 5.55 -50.20
N ALA A 458 -17.79 5.95 -49.28
CA ALA A 458 -16.49 6.53 -49.58
C ALA A 458 -15.58 5.52 -50.28
N GLU A 459 -15.60 4.24 -49.87
CA GLU A 459 -14.87 3.15 -50.50
C GLU A 459 -15.38 2.91 -51.93
N GLU A 460 -16.70 2.86 -52.12
CA GLU A 460 -17.34 2.70 -53.43
C GLU A 460 -17.09 3.91 -54.38
N ALA A 461 -16.90 5.10 -53.82
CA ALA A 461 -16.57 6.32 -54.55
C ALA A 461 -15.08 6.47 -54.86
N GLY A 462 -14.20 5.59 -54.35
CA GLY A 462 -12.77 5.67 -54.51
C GLY A 462 -12.10 6.80 -53.71
N GLU A 463 -12.74 7.28 -52.63
CA GLU A 463 -12.18 8.29 -51.73
C GLU A 463 -11.10 7.69 -50.82
N ASP A 464 -10.28 8.56 -50.22
CA ASP A 464 -9.32 8.13 -49.18
C ASP A 464 -10.10 7.74 -47.90
N VAL A 465 -10.35 6.47 -47.74
CA VAL A 465 -11.10 5.89 -46.61
C VAL A 465 -10.43 6.23 -45.27
N ALA A 466 -9.10 6.33 -45.21
CA ALA A 466 -8.38 6.68 -44.00
C ALA A 466 -8.64 8.14 -43.61
N ALA A 467 -8.61 9.05 -44.58
CA ALA A 467 -8.94 10.47 -44.36
C ALA A 467 -10.40 10.64 -43.94
N VAL A 468 -11.34 9.93 -44.56
CA VAL A 468 -12.77 9.96 -44.17
C VAL A 468 -12.96 9.45 -42.74
N ARG A 469 -12.32 8.33 -42.37
CA ARG A 469 -12.37 7.81 -40.99
C ARG A 469 -11.83 8.82 -39.95
N THR A 470 -10.71 9.45 -40.26
CA THR A 470 -10.09 10.45 -39.39
C THR A 470 -11.01 11.65 -39.21
N ARG A 471 -11.60 12.17 -40.29
CA ARG A 471 -12.56 13.27 -40.23
C ARG A 471 -13.76 12.92 -39.35
N LEU A 472 -14.38 11.76 -39.55
CA LEU A 472 -15.54 11.31 -38.79
C LEU A 472 -15.20 11.06 -37.32
N ALA A 473 -14.01 10.55 -37.02
CA ALA A 473 -13.55 10.38 -35.65
C ALA A 473 -13.38 11.72 -34.94
N ASN A 474 -12.81 12.73 -35.61
CA ASN A 474 -12.66 14.07 -35.06
C ASN A 474 -14.02 14.75 -34.87
N GLU A 475 -14.95 14.60 -35.82
CA GLU A 475 -16.32 15.09 -35.68
C GLU A 475 -17.06 14.45 -34.48
N TYR A 476 -16.90 13.14 -34.29
CA TYR A 476 -17.46 12.43 -33.14
C TYR A 476 -16.84 12.96 -31.81
N THR A 477 -15.52 13.06 -31.76
CA THR A 477 -14.84 13.57 -30.56
C THR A 477 -15.33 14.98 -30.21
N TYR A 478 -15.41 15.87 -31.19
CA TYR A 478 -15.87 17.24 -30.97
C TYR A 478 -17.35 17.33 -30.54
N ASN A 479 -18.22 16.57 -31.21
CA ASN A 479 -19.67 16.71 -31.02
C ASN A 479 -20.25 15.81 -29.91
N VAL A 480 -19.52 14.75 -29.50
CA VAL A 480 -20.05 13.73 -28.56
C VAL A 480 -19.17 13.55 -27.34
N ALA A 481 -17.86 13.60 -27.49
CA ALA A 481 -16.90 13.34 -26.40
C ALA A 481 -16.40 14.62 -25.70
N SER A 482 -16.82 15.81 -26.15
CA SER A 482 -16.39 17.08 -25.56
C SER A 482 -16.75 17.18 -24.07
N PRO A 483 -15.86 17.64 -23.19
CA PRO A 483 -16.16 17.85 -21.78
C PRO A 483 -17.25 18.89 -21.55
N PHE A 484 -17.44 19.84 -22.48
CA PHE A 484 -18.51 20.84 -22.42
C PHE A 484 -19.88 20.20 -22.50
N LEU A 485 -20.04 19.17 -23.33
CA LEU A 485 -21.31 18.43 -23.43
C LEU A 485 -21.65 17.68 -22.12
N ALA A 486 -20.62 17.11 -21.46
CA ALA A 486 -20.80 16.50 -20.15
C ALA A 486 -21.15 17.55 -19.08
N ALA A 487 -20.52 18.72 -19.11
CA ALA A 487 -20.81 19.82 -18.20
C ALA A 487 -22.24 20.38 -18.40
N GLU A 488 -22.71 20.53 -19.62
CA GLU A 488 -24.09 20.95 -19.94
C GLU A 488 -25.14 20.01 -19.35
N ARG A 489 -24.81 18.75 -19.13
CA ARG A 489 -25.69 17.73 -18.54
C ARG A 489 -25.54 17.59 -17.03
N GLY A 490 -24.62 18.35 -16.41
CA GLY A 490 -24.35 18.26 -14.98
C GLY A 490 -23.51 17.05 -14.57
N GLU A 491 -22.81 16.41 -15.52
CA GLU A 491 -21.91 15.28 -15.27
C GLU A 491 -20.54 15.74 -14.75
N LEU A 492 -20.22 17.03 -14.89
CA LEU A 492 -19.05 17.70 -14.38
C LEU A 492 -19.44 18.91 -13.54
N ASP A 493 -18.68 19.19 -12.50
CA ASP A 493 -18.83 20.38 -11.66
C ASP A 493 -18.08 21.58 -12.22
N GLY A 494 -17.08 21.35 -13.10
CA GLY A 494 -16.35 22.42 -13.76
C GLY A 494 -15.35 21.94 -14.80
N ILE A 495 -15.02 22.83 -15.73
CA ILE A 495 -13.93 22.66 -16.66
C ILE A 495 -12.87 23.72 -16.28
N ILE A 496 -11.65 23.29 -16.04
CA ILE A 496 -10.55 24.13 -15.52
C ILE A 496 -9.35 24.09 -16.44
N GLU A 497 -8.60 25.18 -16.51
CA GLU A 497 -7.27 25.13 -17.11
C GLU A 497 -6.35 24.20 -16.32
N PRO A 498 -5.45 23.42 -16.95
CA PRO A 498 -4.51 22.54 -16.23
C PRO A 498 -3.75 23.25 -15.11
N ALA A 499 -3.30 24.49 -15.33
CA ALA A 499 -2.66 25.31 -14.33
C ALA A 499 -3.49 25.59 -13.06
N GLN A 500 -4.81 25.44 -13.12
CA GLN A 500 -5.70 25.67 -11.97
C GLN A 500 -5.89 24.42 -11.11
N THR A 501 -5.34 23.28 -11.49
CA THR A 501 -5.66 21.97 -10.90
C THR A 501 -5.35 21.93 -9.42
N ARG A 502 -4.12 22.28 -9.01
CA ARG A 502 -3.70 22.30 -7.60
C ARG A 502 -4.62 23.15 -6.73
N VAL A 503 -4.87 24.37 -7.16
CA VAL A 503 -5.73 25.33 -6.43
C VAL A 503 -7.18 24.86 -6.36
N SER A 504 -7.70 24.29 -7.45
CA SER A 504 -9.09 23.78 -7.51
C SER A 504 -9.29 22.58 -6.60
N ILE A 505 -8.33 21.63 -6.58
CA ILE A 505 -8.36 20.49 -5.66
C ILE A 505 -8.29 20.98 -4.21
N ALA A 506 -7.39 21.89 -3.86
CA ALA A 506 -7.29 22.43 -2.51
C ALA A 506 -8.60 23.10 -2.05
N LYS A 507 -9.23 23.91 -2.91
CA LYS A 507 -10.53 24.53 -2.63
C LYS A 507 -11.63 23.49 -2.43
N ALA A 508 -11.66 22.43 -3.26
CA ALA A 508 -12.60 21.32 -3.14
C ALA A 508 -12.42 20.59 -1.81
N LEU A 509 -11.18 20.22 -1.47
CA LEU A 509 -10.86 19.55 -0.21
C LEU A 509 -11.20 20.40 1.02
N ARG A 510 -10.97 21.72 0.97
CA ARG A 510 -11.42 22.63 2.04
C ARG A 510 -12.95 22.63 2.20
N ALA A 511 -13.69 22.69 1.10
CA ALA A 511 -15.16 22.68 1.15
C ALA A 511 -15.68 21.36 1.72
N LEU A 512 -15.00 20.24 1.43
CA LEU A 512 -15.38 18.89 1.85
C LEU A 512 -14.82 18.48 3.22
N ARG A 513 -14.04 19.31 3.90
CA ARG A 513 -13.34 18.98 5.17
C ARG A 513 -14.29 18.38 6.22
N ASN A 514 -15.52 18.86 6.28
CA ASN A 514 -16.54 18.41 7.23
C ASN A 514 -17.56 17.46 6.60
N LYS A 515 -17.23 16.85 5.45
CA LYS A 515 -18.13 15.88 4.80
C LYS A 515 -18.57 14.81 5.81
N ARG A 516 -19.84 14.51 5.83
CA ARG A 516 -20.46 13.40 6.56
C ARG A 516 -21.30 12.61 5.56
N ALA A 517 -20.90 11.38 5.31
CA ALA A 517 -21.68 10.44 4.52
C ALA A 517 -22.03 9.24 5.39
N SER A 518 -23.26 8.76 5.28
CA SER A 518 -23.72 7.56 5.99
C SER A 518 -24.20 6.55 4.98
N LEU A 519 -23.69 5.34 5.10
CA LEU A 519 -24.18 4.19 4.34
C LEU A 519 -25.27 3.46 5.15
N PRO A 520 -26.14 2.67 4.49
CA PRO A 520 -27.07 1.79 5.20
C PRO A 520 -26.33 0.90 6.20
N ALA A 521 -26.90 0.73 7.40
CA ALA A 521 -26.30 -0.11 8.44
C ALA A 521 -26.17 -1.56 7.98
N LYS A 522 -24.97 -2.12 8.12
CA LYS A 522 -24.63 -3.51 7.76
C LYS A 522 -23.55 -4.04 8.68
N LYS A 523 -23.43 -5.37 8.83
CA LYS A 523 -22.33 -5.98 9.59
C LYS A 523 -20.98 -5.71 8.90
N HIS A 524 -20.94 -5.90 7.60
CA HIS A 524 -19.82 -5.60 6.70
C HIS A 524 -20.34 -5.61 5.26
N GLY A 525 -19.56 -5.09 4.32
CA GLY A 525 -19.84 -5.21 2.90
C GLY A 525 -19.58 -6.64 2.41
N ASN A 526 -20.29 -7.05 1.34
CA ASN A 526 -20.00 -8.30 0.62
C ASN A 526 -19.35 -7.95 -0.72
N ILE A 527 -18.09 -7.52 -0.63
CA ILE A 527 -17.29 -7.17 -1.80
C ILE A 527 -17.04 -8.41 -2.66
N PRO A 528 -17.06 -8.33 -4.00
CA PRO A 528 -16.71 -9.45 -4.87
C PRO A 528 -15.22 -9.81 -4.71
N LEU A 529 -14.92 -10.84 -3.92
CA LEU A 529 -13.56 -11.30 -3.59
C LEU A 529 -12.95 -12.18 -4.68
#